data_291c3ef613e662cf58a475d9f4e1e562
#
_entry.id   291c3ef613e662cf58a475d9f4e1e562
#
_cell.length_a   1.000
_cell.length_b   1.000
_cell.length_c   1.000
_cell.angle_alpha   90.00
_cell.angle_beta   90.00
_cell.angle_gamma   90.00
#
_symmetry.space_group_name_H-M   'P 1'
#
loop_
_entity.id
_entity.type
_entity.pdbx_description
1 polymer ?
#
loop_
_entity_poly.entity_id
_entity_poly.type
_entity_poly.pdbx_seq_one_letter_code
_entity_poly.pdbx_strand_id
1 'polypeptide(L)'
;MGVVPGVASPDDFADLVTAVATKRDRYAFARLFDFFAPRIYAYLLRLRLDPGVADELTQDVMTTLWQKAALFDRTKSSVGTWLFRIARNRRIDVLRRDREDVVPDARSPETPDPAPAPDDTLDMSQREERIRVALRLLPREQLDLVRLAFFEGLSHGDIATQTGLPLGTVKSRLRLAFTRLRRVLESEGVTQFT
;
A
#
# COMPACT_ATOMS: atom_id res chain seq x y z
N MET A 1 -21.72 -10.87 -29.17
CA MET A 1 -20.57 -11.59 -28.57
C MET A 1 -19.92 -10.60 -27.60
N GLY A 2 -20.36 -10.64 -26.34
CA GLY A 2 -19.91 -9.72 -25.31
C GLY A 2 -18.52 -10.10 -24.84
N VAL A 3 -17.58 -9.17 -24.96
CA VAL A 3 -16.26 -9.28 -24.36
C VAL A 3 -16.45 -9.06 -22.86
N VAL A 4 -16.24 -10.11 -22.08
CA VAL A 4 -16.10 -10.02 -20.61
C VAL A 4 -14.88 -9.13 -20.35
N PRO A 5 -14.98 -8.03 -19.58
CA PRO A 5 -13.80 -7.25 -19.24
C PRO A 5 -12.88 -8.08 -18.35
N GLY A 6 -11.81 -8.60 -18.95
CA GLY A 6 -10.78 -9.33 -18.25
C GLY A 6 -10.17 -8.46 -17.14
N VAL A 7 -9.85 -9.06 -16.02
CA VAL A 7 -9.08 -8.43 -14.94
C VAL A 7 -7.78 -7.88 -15.55
N ALA A 8 -7.61 -6.56 -15.50
CA ALA A 8 -6.45 -5.89 -16.08
C ALA A 8 -5.16 -6.46 -15.49
N SER A 9 -4.24 -6.88 -16.35
CA SER A 9 -2.95 -7.42 -15.91
C SER A 9 -2.06 -6.30 -15.33
N PRO A 10 -1.04 -6.63 -14.53
CA PRO A 10 -0.08 -5.64 -14.03
C PRO A 10 0.59 -4.84 -15.16
N ASP A 11 0.84 -5.45 -16.31
CA ASP A 11 1.38 -4.79 -17.50
C ASP A 11 0.39 -3.81 -18.11
N ASP A 12 -0.93 -4.12 -18.11
CA ASP A 12 -1.97 -3.21 -18.57
C ASP A 12 -2.01 -1.92 -17.74
N PHE A 13 -1.81 -1.99 -16.44
CA PHE A 13 -1.74 -0.80 -15.58
C PHE A 13 -0.51 0.05 -15.86
N ALA A 14 0.65 -0.55 -16.11
CA ALA A 14 1.87 0.18 -16.45
C ALA A 14 1.72 0.93 -17.78
N ASP A 15 1.04 0.33 -18.75
CA ASP A 15 0.74 0.98 -20.05
C ASP A 15 -0.26 2.13 -19.89
N LEU A 16 -1.26 1.98 -19.00
CA LEU A 16 -2.17 3.09 -18.66
C LEU A 16 -1.41 4.25 -18.00
N VAL A 17 -0.48 3.98 -17.07
CA VAL A 17 0.36 5.04 -16.47
C VAL A 17 1.21 5.71 -17.53
N THR A 18 1.76 4.96 -18.48
CA THR A 18 2.53 5.51 -19.61
C THR A 18 1.65 6.42 -20.49
N ALA A 19 0.40 6.04 -20.76
CA ALA A 19 -0.54 6.87 -21.51
C ALA A 19 -0.86 8.18 -20.76
N VAL A 20 -1.04 8.13 -19.43
CA VAL A 20 -1.21 9.33 -18.60
C VAL A 20 0.04 10.21 -18.65
N ALA A 21 1.22 9.61 -18.56
CA ALA A 21 2.50 10.33 -18.53
C ALA A 21 2.77 11.08 -19.85
N THR A 22 2.51 10.42 -20.98
CA THR A 22 2.92 10.92 -22.30
C THR A 22 1.83 11.74 -23.00
N LYS A 23 0.56 11.36 -22.82
CA LYS A 23 -0.57 11.93 -23.56
C LYS A 23 -1.59 12.66 -22.69
N ARG A 24 -1.39 12.66 -21.36
CA ARG A 24 -2.41 13.15 -20.39
C ARG A 24 -3.78 12.50 -20.65
N ASP A 25 -3.76 11.20 -20.93
CA ASP A 25 -4.95 10.44 -21.29
C ASP A 25 -5.90 10.32 -20.09
N ARG A 26 -7.04 10.99 -20.20
CA ARG A 26 -8.07 11.01 -19.13
C ARG A 26 -8.78 9.68 -19.00
N TYR A 27 -8.93 8.93 -20.09
CA TYR A 27 -9.55 7.61 -20.03
C TYR A 27 -8.65 6.60 -19.33
N ALA A 28 -7.37 6.59 -19.66
CA ALA A 28 -6.38 5.78 -18.94
C ALA A 28 -6.34 6.13 -17.45
N PHE A 29 -6.41 7.42 -17.12
CA PHE A 29 -6.47 7.87 -15.73
C PHE A 29 -7.75 7.41 -15.02
N ALA A 30 -8.90 7.53 -15.65
CA ALA A 30 -10.18 7.09 -15.08
C ALA A 30 -10.14 5.59 -14.73
N ARG A 31 -9.63 4.74 -15.61
CA ARG A 31 -9.45 3.30 -15.34
C ARG A 31 -8.52 3.03 -14.16
N LEU A 32 -7.42 3.77 -14.04
CA LEU A 32 -6.51 3.68 -12.88
C LEU A 32 -7.21 4.14 -11.60
N PHE A 33 -7.97 5.24 -11.69
CA PHE A 33 -8.73 5.79 -10.57
C PHE A 33 -9.76 4.78 -10.06
N ASP A 34 -10.62 4.26 -10.94
CA ASP A 34 -11.68 3.31 -10.59
C ASP A 34 -11.13 2.04 -9.92
N PHE A 35 -9.94 1.61 -10.34
CA PHE A 35 -9.31 0.43 -9.77
C PHE A 35 -8.58 0.70 -8.46
N PHE A 36 -7.77 1.77 -8.39
CA PHE A 36 -6.87 1.99 -7.25
C PHE A 36 -7.46 2.84 -6.14
N ALA A 37 -8.33 3.83 -6.44
CA ALA A 37 -8.85 4.72 -5.42
C ALA A 37 -9.62 4.01 -4.30
N PRO A 38 -10.59 3.10 -4.58
CA PRO A 38 -11.29 2.40 -3.51
C PRO A 38 -10.35 1.49 -2.69
N ARG A 39 -9.32 0.92 -3.32
CA ARG A 39 -8.34 0.06 -2.63
C ARG A 39 -7.40 0.86 -1.73
N ILE A 40 -6.99 2.04 -2.16
CA ILE A 40 -6.17 2.97 -1.37
C ILE A 40 -6.98 3.49 -0.18
N TYR A 41 -8.23 3.88 -0.41
CA TYR A 41 -9.13 4.33 0.65
C TYR A 41 -9.33 3.25 1.72
N ALA A 42 -9.68 2.03 1.32
CA ALA A 42 -9.83 0.91 2.23
C ALA A 42 -8.53 0.58 2.99
N TYR A 43 -7.37 0.71 2.33
CA TYR A 43 -6.07 0.56 2.99
C TYR A 43 -5.85 1.61 4.07
N LEU A 44 -6.15 2.88 3.80
CA LEU A 44 -5.99 3.97 4.76
C LEU A 44 -6.94 3.82 5.95
N LEU A 45 -8.18 3.37 5.74
CA LEU A 45 -9.12 3.05 6.82
C LEU A 45 -8.61 1.90 7.70
N ARG A 46 -8.05 0.83 7.12
CA ARG A 46 -7.43 -0.26 7.90
C ARG A 46 -6.26 0.23 8.76
N LEU A 47 -5.59 1.28 8.35
CA LEU A 47 -4.56 1.96 9.13
C LEU A 47 -5.12 2.95 10.16
N ARG A 48 -6.45 2.90 10.43
CA ARG A 48 -7.17 3.70 11.42
C ARG A 48 -7.09 5.20 11.21
N LEU A 49 -7.08 5.65 9.94
CA LEU A 49 -7.32 7.06 9.65
C LEU A 49 -8.82 7.36 9.71
N ASP A 50 -9.13 8.61 10.08
CA ASP A 50 -10.48 9.14 9.93
C ASP A 50 -10.95 9.05 8.46
N PRO A 51 -12.24 8.70 8.21
CA PRO A 51 -12.76 8.58 6.85
C PRO A 51 -12.56 9.81 5.96
N GLY A 52 -12.71 11.02 6.52
CA GLY A 52 -12.47 12.26 5.79
C GLY A 52 -11.00 12.43 5.39
N VAL A 53 -10.08 12.15 6.32
CA VAL A 53 -8.64 12.19 6.05
C VAL A 53 -8.25 11.09 5.05
N ALA A 54 -8.83 9.89 5.16
CA ALA A 54 -8.58 8.80 4.22
C ALA A 54 -9.03 9.15 2.80
N ASP A 55 -10.17 9.83 2.63
CA ASP A 55 -10.65 10.29 1.33
C ASP A 55 -9.73 11.37 0.75
N GLU A 56 -9.37 12.39 1.53
CA GLU A 56 -8.43 13.44 1.13
C GLU A 56 -7.09 12.85 0.67
N LEU A 57 -6.50 11.94 1.45
CA LEU A 57 -5.25 11.30 1.09
C LEU A 57 -5.37 10.42 -0.16
N THR A 58 -6.51 9.78 -0.36
CA THR A 58 -6.78 9.01 -1.59
C THR A 58 -6.78 9.93 -2.80
N GLN A 59 -7.46 11.06 -2.73
CA GLN A 59 -7.47 12.08 -3.79
C GLN A 59 -6.06 12.63 -4.05
N ASP A 60 -5.29 12.89 -3.00
CA ASP A 60 -3.89 13.33 -3.08
C ASP A 60 -3.00 12.33 -3.82
N VAL A 61 -3.16 11.03 -3.54
CA VAL A 61 -2.42 9.96 -4.22
C VAL A 61 -2.78 9.93 -5.70
N MET A 62 -4.07 10.00 -6.03
CA MET A 62 -4.53 9.98 -7.43
C MET A 62 -4.13 11.26 -8.18
N THR A 63 -4.14 12.40 -7.52
CA THR A 63 -3.60 13.66 -8.06
C THR A 63 -2.09 13.54 -8.32
N THR A 64 -1.34 12.91 -7.41
CA THR A 64 0.08 12.64 -7.59
C THR A 64 0.33 11.71 -8.78
N LEU A 65 -0.49 10.67 -8.97
CA LEU A 65 -0.44 9.84 -10.16
C LEU A 65 -0.60 10.69 -11.42
N TRP A 66 -1.65 11.53 -11.50
CA TRP A 66 -1.89 12.39 -12.65
C TRP A 66 -0.72 13.32 -12.96
N GLN A 67 -0.18 13.96 -11.93
CA GLN A 67 0.89 14.96 -12.08
C GLN A 67 2.26 14.33 -12.36
N LYS A 68 2.55 13.19 -11.72
CA LYS A 68 3.90 12.60 -11.65
C LYS A 68 3.99 11.22 -12.31
N ALA A 69 3.04 10.87 -13.19
CA ALA A 69 3.06 9.59 -13.91
C ALA A 69 4.41 9.32 -14.63
N ALA A 70 5.07 10.36 -15.13
CA ALA A 70 6.38 10.25 -15.78
C ALA A 70 7.52 9.78 -14.84
N LEU A 71 7.33 9.85 -13.52
CA LEU A 71 8.30 9.34 -12.53
C LEU A 71 8.12 7.84 -12.22
N PHE A 72 7.06 7.24 -12.74
CA PHE A 72 6.86 5.80 -12.59
C PHE A 72 7.85 5.03 -13.45
N ASP A 73 8.51 4.05 -12.84
CA ASP A 73 9.48 3.17 -13.52
C ASP A 73 9.03 1.71 -13.32
N ARG A 74 8.48 1.13 -14.40
CA ARG A 74 7.97 -0.24 -14.41
C ARG A 74 9.05 -1.30 -14.12
N THR A 75 10.33 -0.95 -14.30
CA THR A 75 11.42 -1.87 -13.99
C THR A 75 11.71 -1.96 -12.49
N LYS A 76 11.27 -0.98 -11.70
CA LYS A 76 11.52 -0.89 -10.26
C LYS A 76 10.37 -1.37 -9.41
N SER A 77 9.12 -1.21 -9.88
CA SER A 77 7.94 -1.60 -9.10
C SER A 77 6.68 -1.69 -9.95
N SER A 78 5.68 -2.44 -9.46
CA SER A 78 4.33 -2.38 -10.03
C SER A 78 3.66 -1.03 -9.73
N VAL A 79 2.63 -0.68 -10.50
CA VAL A 79 1.82 0.53 -10.28
C VAL A 79 1.20 0.53 -8.88
N GLY A 80 0.67 -0.62 -8.45
CA GLY A 80 0.13 -0.77 -7.10
C GLY A 80 1.18 -0.47 -6.03
N THR A 81 2.36 -1.10 -6.09
CA THR A 81 3.46 -0.85 -5.15
C THR A 81 3.85 0.63 -5.10
N TRP A 82 3.88 1.30 -6.24
CA TRP A 82 4.21 2.72 -6.32
C TRP A 82 3.16 3.59 -5.65
N LEU A 83 1.86 3.35 -5.94
CA LEU A 83 0.75 4.12 -5.37
C LEU A 83 0.59 3.89 -3.86
N PHE A 84 0.63 2.63 -3.40
CA PHE A 84 0.55 2.35 -1.96
C PHE A 84 1.74 2.90 -1.17
N ARG A 85 2.92 3.00 -1.79
CA ARG A 85 4.07 3.70 -1.20
C ARG A 85 3.79 5.20 -1.05
N ILE A 86 3.17 5.84 -2.03
CA ILE A 86 2.75 7.25 -1.93
C ILE A 86 1.73 7.41 -0.81
N ALA A 87 0.69 6.58 -0.77
CA ALA A 87 -0.35 6.61 0.26
C ALA A 87 0.25 6.47 1.67
N ARG A 88 1.15 5.49 1.85
CA ARG A 88 1.85 5.30 3.13
C ARG A 88 2.67 6.51 3.55
N ASN A 89 3.42 7.10 2.63
CA ASN A 89 4.23 8.28 2.94
C ASN A 89 3.35 9.47 3.33
N ARG A 90 2.24 9.70 2.61
CA ARG A 90 1.27 10.76 2.94
C ARG A 90 0.68 10.57 4.33
N ARG A 91 0.28 9.33 4.68
CA ARG A 91 -0.18 9.02 6.03
C ARG A 91 0.86 9.34 7.09
N ILE A 92 2.12 8.98 6.88
CA ILE A 92 3.21 9.28 7.82
C ILE A 92 3.35 10.80 8.00
N ASP A 93 3.25 11.57 6.90
CA ASP A 93 3.35 13.03 6.95
C ASP A 93 2.20 13.64 7.75
N VAL A 94 0.96 13.13 7.62
CA VAL A 94 -0.21 13.56 8.43
C VAL A 94 0.02 13.25 9.90
N LEU A 95 0.35 12.00 10.25
CA LEU A 95 0.57 11.61 11.64
C LEU A 95 1.74 12.36 12.30
N ARG A 96 2.70 12.80 11.52
CA ARG A 96 3.80 13.63 12.03
C ARG A 96 3.33 15.04 12.35
N ARG A 97 2.51 15.66 11.49
CA ARG A 97 1.91 16.98 11.74
C ARG A 97 1.02 16.94 12.98
N ASP A 98 0.14 15.92 13.07
CA ASP A 98 -0.75 15.77 14.22
C ASP A 98 0.04 15.62 15.54
N ARG A 99 1.23 15.03 15.51
CA ARG A 99 2.12 14.93 16.70
C ARG A 99 2.83 16.24 17.02
N GLU A 100 3.10 17.07 16.02
CA GLU A 100 3.72 18.39 16.21
C GLU A 100 2.70 19.40 16.75
N ASP A 101 1.39 19.23 16.43
CA ASP A 101 0.30 20.11 16.83
C ASP A 101 -0.42 19.70 18.13
N VAL A 102 -0.17 18.53 18.68
CA VAL A 102 -0.88 18.01 19.86
C VAL A 102 0.05 17.84 21.07
N VAL A 103 -0.24 18.63 22.11
CA VAL A 103 0.02 18.28 23.53
C VAL A 103 -0.73 16.97 23.81
N PRO A 104 -0.14 16.00 24.53
CA PRO A 104 -0.67 14.65 24.60
C PRO A 104 -1.95 14.58 25.42
N ASP A 105 -3.07 14.44 24.79
CA ASP A 105 -4.25 13.87 25.43
C ASP A 105 -4.75 12.66 24.62
N ALA A 106 -4.77 11.55 25.35
CA ALA A 106 -5.08 10.24 24.80
C ALA A 106 -6.58 10.10 24.54
N ARG A 107 -6.94 9.70 23.32
CA ARG A 107 -8.05 8.75 23.08
C ARG A 107 -8.18 8.49 21.59
N SER A 108 -7.75 7.27 21.19
CA SER A 108 -8.08 6.72 19.88
C SER A 108 -9.56 6.29 19.91
N PRO A 109 -10.42 6.76 19.00
CA PRO A 109 -11.76 6.19 18.87
C PRO A 109 -11.65 4.78 18.30
N GLU A 110 -12.36 3.84 18.90
CA GLU A 110 -12.60 2.53 18.33
C GLU A 110 -13.46 2.68 17.08
N THR A 111 -12.83 2.56 15.91
CA THR A 111 -13.55 2.52 14.64
C THR A 111 -13.87 1.08 14.30
N PRO A 112 -15.12 0.73 13.94
CA PRO A 112 -15.49 -0.61 13.54
C PRO A 112 -14.70 -1.07 12.31
N ASP A 113 -14.37 -2.37 12.29
CA ASP A 113 -13.70 -3.02 11.17
C ASP A 113 -14.55 -2.83 9.89
N PRO A 114 -14.04 -2.19 8.82
CA PRO A 114 -14.83 -1.98 7.61
C PRO A 114 -15.07 -3.33 6.95
N ALA A 115 -16.34 -3.65 6.73
CA ALA A 115 -16.75 -4.86 6.03
C ALA A 115 -16.14 -4.93 4.62
N PRO A 116 -15.70 -6.10 4.15
CA PRO A 116 -15.15 -6.26 2.81
C PRO A 116 -16.20 -5.97 1.74
N ALA A 117 -15.80 -5.32 0.66
CA ALA A 117 -16.65 -5.10 -0.51
C ALA A 117 -17.08 -6.45 -1.12
N PRO A 118 -18.34 -6.60 -1.61
CA PRO A 118 -19.01 -7.89 -1.79
C PRO A 118 -18.54 -8.80 -2.93
N ASP A 119 -17.64 -8.44 -3.81
CA ASP A 119 -17.42 -9.18 -5.06
C ASP A 119 -16.10 -9.98 -5.22
N ASP A 120 -15.22 -9.99 -4.19
CA ASP A 120 -13.92 -10.69 -4.27
C ASP A 120 -13.68 -11.69 -3.11
N THR A 121 -14.70 -12.15 -2.42
CA THR A 121 -14.58 -12.77 -1.09
C THR A 121 -13.84 -14.11 -1.04
N LEU A 122 -13.95 -14.98 -2.03
CA LEU A 122 -13.28 -16.29 -2.03
C LEU A 122 -11.80 -16.21 -2.39
N ASP A 123 -11.45 -15.43 -3.41
CA ASP A 123 -10.07 -15.25 -3.84
C ASP A 123 -9.27 -14.36 -2.85
N MET A 124 -9.92 -13.37 -2.23
CA MET A 124 -9.33 -12.55 -1.18
C MET A 124 -9.04 -13.35 0.10
N SER A 125 -9.94 -14.21 0.53
CA SER A 125 -9.73 -15.06 1.71
C SER A 125 -8.52 -16.00 1.52
N GLN A 126 -8.37 -16.60 0.36
CA GLN A 126 -7.20 -17.43 0.05
C GLN A 126 -5.91 -16.62 -0.02
N ARG A 127 -5.94 -15.41 -0.59
CA ARG A 127 -4.79 -14.51 -0.63
C ARG A 127 -4.39 -14.03 0.76
N GLU A 128 -5.36 -13.69 1.60
CA GLU A 128 -5.10 -13.28 2.99
C GLU A 128 -4.46 -14.42 3.80
N GLU A 129 -4.95 -15.64 3.67
CA GLU A 129 -4.37 -16.79 4.37
C GLU A 129 -2.94 -17.09 3.88
N ARG A 130 -2.68 -17.02 2.58
CA ARG A 130 -1.31 -17.16 2.03
C ARG A 130 -0.36 -16.08 2.55
N ILE A 131 -0.81 -14.82 2.61
CA ILE A 131 -0.03 -13.74 3.21
C ILE A 131 0.23 -14.00 4.70
N ARG A 132 -0.79 -14.47 5.44
CA ARG A 132 -0.67 -14.81 6.85
C ARG A 132 0.34 -15.96 7.08
N VAL A 133 0.29 -16.98 6.24
CA VAL A 133 1.28 -18.08 6.26
C VAL A 133 2.67 -17.55 5.95
N ALA A 134 2.84 -16.74 4.90
CA ALA A 134 4.13 -16.16 4.54
C ALA A 134 4.70 -15.29 5.67
N LEU A 135 3.87 -14.49 6.35
CA LEU A 135 4.29 -13.69 7.50
C LEU A 135 4.78 -14.55 8.67
N ARG A 136 4.15 -15.70 8.94
CA ARG A 136 4.57 -16.64 9.98
C ARG A 136 5.95 -17.26 9.73
N LEU A 137 6.37 -17.31 8.47
CA LEU A 137 7.68 -17.84 8.05
C LEU A 137 8.81 -16.82 8.20
N LEU A 138 8.50 -15.58 8.51
CA LEU A 138 9.53 -14.58 8.79
C LEU A 138 10.17 -14.81 10.16
N PRO A 139 11.49 -14.60 10.30
CA PRO A 139 12.12 -14.47 11.62
C PRO A 139 11.43 -13.38 12.43
N ARG A 140 11.29 -13.61 13.74
CA ARG A 140 10.59 -12.69 14.65
C ARG A 140 11.05 -11.23 14.51
N GLU A 141 12.34 -11.00 14.45
CA GLU A 141 12.92 -9.65 14.28
C GLU A 141 12.48 -8.96 12.97
N GLN A 142 12.26 -9.72 11.89
CA GLN A 142 11.77 -9.18 10.62
C GLN A 142 10.26 -8.96 10.66
N LEU A 143 9.52 -9.88 11.28
CA LEU A 143 8.07 -9.77 11.46
C LEU A 143 7.72 -8.53 12.30
N ASP A 144 8.43 -8.30 13.41
CA ASP A 144 8.21 -7.14 14.28
C ASP A 144 8.44 -5.82 13.51
N LEU A 145 9.49 -5.74 12.69
CA LEU A 145 9.74 -4.54 11.87
C LEU A 145 8.68 -4.35 10.76
N VAL A 146 8.23 -5.44 10.15
CA VAL A 146 7.12 -5.39 9.17
C VAL A 146 5.84 -4.89 9.85
N ARG A 147 5.54 -5.38 11.07
CA ARG A 147 4.40 -4.94 11.85
C ARG A 147 4.47 -3.44 12.14
N LEU A 148 5.57 -2.96 12.71
CA LEU A 148 5.78 -1.53 12.99
C LEU A 148 5.64 -0.68 11.72
N ALA A 149 6.21 -1.12 10.60
CA ALA A 149 6.17 -0.37 9.35
C ALA A 149 4.79 -0.34 8.69
N PHE A 150 4.06 -1.48 8.67
CA PHE A 150 2.86 -1.62 7.84
C PHE A 150 1.55 -1.60 8.61
N PHE A 151 1.53 -2.13 9.83
CA PHE A 151 0.33 -2.15 10.65
C PHE A 151 0.25 -0.97 11.61
N GLU A 152 1.39 -0.54 12.16
CA GLU A 152 1.46 0.64 13.01
C GLU A 152 1.83 1.91 12.23
N GLY A 153 2.26 1.76 10.96
CA GLY A 153 2.50 2.85 10.03
C GLY A 153 3.68 3.76 10.39
N LEU A 154 4.64 3.25 11.18
CA LEU A 154 5.80 4.02 11.59
C LEU A 154 6.76 4.23 10.41
N SER A 155 7.41 5.40 10.37
CA SER A 155 8.51 5.63 9.45
C SER A 155 9.74 4.79 9.85
N HIS A 156 10.67 4.57 8.92
CA HIS A 156 11.91 3.85 9.27
C HIS A 156 12.72 4.58 10.34
N GLY A 157 12.62 5.91 10.42
CA GLY A 157 13.25 6.72 11.47
C GLY A 157 12.60 6.47 12.82
N ASP A 158 11.26 6.51 12.90
CA ASP A 158 10.52 6.22 14.13
C ASP A 158 10.78 4.80 14.62
N ILE A 159 10.81 3.82 13.70
CA ILE A 159 11.17 2.43 14.02
C ILE A 159 12.60 2.36 14.59
N ALA A 160 13.55 3.06 13.99
CA ALA A 160 14.93 3.09 14.50
C ALA A 160 14.98 3.66 15.93
N THR A 161 14.26 4.76 16.18
CA THR A 161 14.16 5.38 17.50
C THR A 161 13.48 4.44 18.51
N GLN A 162 12.35 3.85 18.14
CA GLN A 162 11.56 2.99 19.03
C GLN A 162 12.28 1.67 19.37
N THR A 163 13.00 1.09 18.41
CA THR A 163 13.68 -0.20 18.58
C THR A 163 15.13 -0.09 19.03
N GLY A 164 15.71 1.11 19.03
CA GLY A 164 17.14 1.32 19.28
C GLY A 164 18.05 0.81 18.17
N LEU A 165 17.51 0.39 17.03
CA LEU A 165 18.30 -0.13 15.90
C LEU A 165 18.80 1.01 15.01
N PRO A 166 20.02 0.90 14.45
CA PRO A 166 20.47 1.84 13.43
C PRO A 166 19.50 1.87 12.23
N LEU A 167 19.23 3.06 11.68
CA LEU A 167 18.33 3.24 10.52
C LEU A 167 18.71 2.34 9.34
N GLY A 168 20.00 2.15 9.08
CA GLY A 168 20.50 1.23 8.05
C GLY A 168 20.09 -0.22 8.30
N THR A 169 20.11 -0.64 9.58
CA THR A 169 19.71 -1.99 10.00
C THR A 169 18.19 -2.19 9.81
N VAL A 170 17.37 -1.20 10.17
CA VAL A 170 15.92 -1.24 9.93
C VAL A 170 15.63 -1.40 8.44
N LYS A 171 16.25 -0.57 7.59
CA LYS A 171 16.08 -0.63 6.14
C LYS A 171 16.51 -1.98 5.55
N SER A 172 17.66 -2.51 5.95
CA SER A 172 18.18 -3.78 5.45
C SER A 172 17.33 -4.97 5.89
N ARG A 173 16.90 -5.01 7.16
CA ARG A 173 16.03 -6.07 7.69
C ARG A 173 14.66 -6.07 7.02
N LEU A 174 14.03 -4.91 6.82
CA LEU A 174 12.78 -4.78 6.06
C LEU A 174 12.94 -5.25 4.62
N ARG A 175 14.03 -4.86 3.94
CA ARG A 175 14.31 -5.33 2.58
C ARG A 175 14.45 -6.85 2.52
N LEU A 176 15.13 -7.47 3.47
CA LEU A 176 15.25 -8.94 3.56
C LEU A 176 13.91 -9.60 3.84
N ALA A 177 13.08 -9.02 4.72
CA ALA A 177 11.73 -9.51 5.00
C ALA A 177 10.89 -9.54 3.71
N PHE A 178 10.88 -8.46 2.93
CA PHE A 178 10.14 -8.43 1.66
C PHE A 178 10.68 -9.38 0.61
N THR A 179 11.99 -9.57 0.53
CA THR A 179 12.58 -10.56 -0.38
C THR A 179 12.12 -11.98 -0.01
N ARG A 180 12.04 -12.30 1.28
CA ARG A 180 11.53 -13.59 1.75
C ARG A 180 10.05 -13.75 1.49
N LEU A 181 9.23 -12.75 1.85
CA LEU A 181 7.80 -12.77 1.58
C LEU A 181 7.50 -12.98 0.10
N ARG A 182 8.20 -12.27 -0.79
CA ARG A 182 8.05 -12.44 -2.24
C ARG A 182 8.32 -13.88 -2.65
N ARG A 183 9.43 -14.48 -2.22
CA ARG A 183 9.77 -15.88 -2.57
C ARG A 183 8.71 -16.86 -2.12
N VAL A 184 8.21 -16.72 -0.88
CA VAL A 184 7.16 -17.59 -0.35
C VAL A 184 5.87 -17.43 -1.16
N LEU A 185 5.46 -16.22 -1.44
CA LEU A 185 4.23 -15.94 -2.20
C LEU A 185 4.33 -16.40 -3.66
N GLU A 186 5.49 -16.28 -4.27
CA GLU A 186 5.77 -16.81 -5.62
C GLU A 186 5.70 -18.36 -5.63
N SER A 187 6.26 -19.04 -4.61
CA SER A 187 6.19 -20.50 -4.51
C SER A 187 4.78 -21.03 -4.25
N GLU A 188 3.92 -20.25 -3.63
CA GLU A 188 2.51 -20.57 -3.36
C GLU A 188 1.58 -20.17 -4.53
N GLY A 189 2.13 -19.80 -5.69
CA GLY A 189 1.38 -19.47 -6.90
C GLY A 189 0.73 -18.08 -6.87
N VAL A 190 1.11 -17.21 -5.93
CA VAL A 190 0.69 -15.80 -5.89
C VAL A 190 1.64 -14.99 -6.77
N THR A 191 1.52 -15.15 -8.09
CA THR A 191 2.43 -14.55 -9.09
C THR A 191 2.14 -13.07 -9.42
N GLN A 192 1.30 -12.36 -8.67
CA GLN A 192 0.87 -11.00 -9.02
C GLN A 192 1.40 -9.92 -8.07
N PHE A 193 2.68 -9.94 -7.74
CA PHE A 193 3.36 -8.82 -7.06
C PHE A 193 4.44 -8.15 -7.92
N THR A 194 4.44 -8.44 -9.22
CA THR A 194 5.32 -7.75 -10.17
C THR A 194 4.63 -6.53 -10.73
#